data_d0be1daa4c08debc05a9fe63888c110c
#
_entry.id   d0be1daa4c08debc05a9fe63888c110c
#
_cell.length_a   1.000
_cell.length_b   1.000
_cell.length_c   1.000
_cell.angle_alpha   90.00
_cell.angle_beta   90.00
_cell.angle_gamma   90.00
#
_symmetry.space_group_name_H-M   'P 1'
#
loop_
_entity.id
_entity.type
_entity.pdbx_description
1 polymer ?
#
loop_
_entity_poly.entity_id
_entity_poly.type
_entity_poly.pdbx_seq_one_letter_code
_entity_poly.pdbx_strand_id
1 'polypeptide(L)'
;GIAEGFRYGGTCVIRGCVPKKLLVYASRFPQSFEESRGFGWNVPPATFDWEKLVAAKNAEITRLEGAYSANLDKAGVKRFAGHARFLGPNRLAIDTPEGRQEVAAKEVLIATGGEPVMPEDLPGVELAISSNEVFDLPAFPKRIAVVGGGYIGVEFAGIFHGLGAKVTQIHRGPRVLRGFDVQMADLIVETYRDKGIDMRMNTTLKRLDRHPDGSIRITLHDGS
;
A
#
# COMPACT_ATOMS: atom_id res chain seq x y z
N GLY A 1 -0.86 -26.95 10.88
CA GLY A 1 -0.30 -25.74 11.49
C GLY A 1 -0.03 -24.66 10.47
N ILE A 2 0.20 -23.45 10.95
CA ILE A 2 0.60 -22.29 10.16
C ILE A 2 1.75 -21.57 10.88
N ALA A 3 2.81 -21.23 10.15
CA ALA A 3 3.88 -20.35 10.62
C ALA A 3 3.73 -18.98 9.99
N GLU A 4 3.69 -17.92 10.82
CA GLU A 4 3.56 -16.54 10.38
C GLU A 4 4.57 -15.68 11.13
N GLY A 5 5.45 -15.02 10.39
CA GLY A 5 6.55 -14.23 10.95
C GLY A 5 6.17 -12.78 11.27
N PHE A 6 5.00 -12.32 10.88
CA PHE A 6 4.55 -10.95 11.11
C PHE A 6 3.19 -10.89 11.80
N ARG A 7 2.09 -10.92 11.06
CA ARG A 7 0.73 -10.81 11.59
C ARG A 7 -0.23 -11.72 10.81
N TYR A 8 -1.20 -12.32 11.52
CA TYR A 8 -2.20 -13.19 10.88
C TYR A 8 -3.21 -12.39 10.06
N GLY A 9 -3.32 -12.71 8.78
CA GLY A 9 -4.19 -12.00 7.83
C GLY A 9 -3.53 -11.79 6.47
N GLY A 10 -2.20 -11.95 6.42
CA GLY A 10 -1.39 -11.78 5.22
C GLY A 10 -1.42 -10.36 4.66
N THR A 11 -0.83 -10.15 3.51
CA THR A 11 -0.73 -8.85 2.85
C THR A 11 -2.10 -8.19 2.69
N CYS A 12 -3.11 -8.93 2.23
CA CYS A 12 -4.42 -8.36 1.93
C CYS A 12 -5.08 -7.70 3.15
N VAL A 13 -5.07 -8.36 4.30
CA VAL A 13 -5.70 -7.84 5.52
C VAL A 13 -4.84 -6.78 6.20
N ILE A 14 -3.53 -7.00 6.30
CA ILE A 14 -2.66 -6.18 7.15
C ILE A 14 -2.17 -4.92 6.43
N ARG A 15 -1.70 -5.04 5.20
CA ARG A 15 -1.06 -3.96 4.42
C ARG A 15 -1.37 -4.02 2.92
N GLY A 16 -2.62 -4.33 2.57
CA GLY A 16 -3.05 -4.48 1.18
C GLY A 16 -4.51 -4.09 0.98
N CYS A 17 -5.33 -5.06 0.58
CA CYS A 17 -6.70 -4.84 0.11
C CYS A 17 -7.58 -4.11 1.12
N VAL A 18 -7.56 -4.54 2.38
CA VAL A 18 -8.47 -4.00 3.40
C VAL A 18 -8.10 -2.56 3.78
N PRO A 19 -6.88 -2.26 4.25
CA PRO A 19 -6.54 -0.88 4.59
C PRO A 19 -6.62 0.04 3.37
N LYS A 20 -6.22 -0.42 2.17
CA LYS A 20 -6.38 0.34 0.94
C LYS A 20 -7.83 0.72 0.68
N LYS A 21 -8.77 -0.22 0.86
CA LYS A 21 -10.18 0.03 0.61
C LYS A 21 -10.78 1.05 1.59
N LEU A 22 -10.35 1.01 2.85
CA LEU A 22 -10.72 2.03 3.84
C LEU A 22 -10.24 3.43 3.43
N LEU A 23 -8.99 3.54 2.95
CA LEU A 23 -8.45 4.79 2.42
C LEU A 23 -9.20 5.25 1.16
N VAL A 24 -9.59 4.34 0.26
CA VAL A 24 -10.40 4.67 -0.93
C VAL A 24 -11.76 5.24 -0.52
N TYR A 25 -12.43 4.66 0.48
CA TYR A 25 -13.69 5.21 0.97
C TYR A 25 -13.51 6.62 1.53
N ALA A 26 -12.48 6.83 2.35
CA ALA A 26 -12.17 8.15 2.90
C ALA A 26 -11.91 9.18 1.80
N SER A 27 -11.19 8.81 0.73
CA SER A 27 -10.81 9.70 -0.37
C SER A 27 -11.98 10.16 -1.26
N ARG A 28 -13.14 9.51 -1.15
CA ARG A 28 -14.33 9.85 -1.93
C ARG A 28 -15.23 10.90 -1.27
N PHE A 29 -15.12 11.09 0.04
CA PHE A 29 -15.99 12.02 0.75
C PHE A 29 -15.94 13.46 0.24
N PRO A 30 -14.79 14.06 -0.09
CA PRO A 30 -14.77 15.43 -0.62
C PRO A 30 -15.62 15.60 -1.88
N GLN A 31 -15.54 14.65 -2.81
CA GLN A 31 -16.38 14.66 -4.02
C GLN A 31 -17.86 14.47 -3.66
N SER A 32 -18.18 13.54 -2.75
CA SER A 32 -19.56 13.31 -2.30
C SER A 32 -20.16 14.56 -1.62
N PHE A 33 -19.37 15.31 -0.84
CA PHE A 33 -19.81 16.56 -0.24
C PHE A 33 -20.13 17.63 -1.30
N GLU A 34 -19.34 17.70 -2.35
CA GLU A 34 -19.58 18.63 -3.46
C GLU A 34 -20.83 18.22 -4.26
N GLU A 35 -20.93 16.95 -4.64
CA GLU A 35 -22.07 16.44 -5.40
C GLU A 35 -23.40 16.57 -4.62
N SER A 36 -23.38 16.40 -3.30
CA SER A 36 -24.58 16.46 -2.46
C SER A 36 -25.30 17.82 -2.51
N ARG A 37 -24.57 18.90 -2.82
CA ARG A 37 -25.16 20.26 -2.97
C ARG A 37 -26.17 20.31 -4.09
N GLY A 38 -25.94 19.58 -5.19
CA GLY A 38 -26.89 19.47 -6.30
C GLY A 38 -28.21 18.79 -5.91
N PHE A 39 -28.24 18.08 -4.78
CA PHE A 39 -29.41 17.41 -4.23
C PHE A 39 -30.01 18.13 -3.01
N GLY A 40 -29.66 19.42 -2.83
CA GLY A 40 -30.23 20.25 -1.78
C GLY A 40 -29.56 20.13 -0.40
N TRP A 41 -28.43 19.40 -0.28
CA TRP A 41 -27.70 19.33 0.98
C TRP A 41 -26.79 20.52 1.16
N ASN A 42 -26.85 21.16 2.32
CA ASN A 42 -25.93 22.22 2.71
C ASN A 42 -24.83 21.66 3.60
N VAL A 43 -23.73 21.22 2.98
CA VAL A 43 -22.56 20.69 3.69
C VAL A 43 -21.58 21.83 3.96
N PRO A 44 -21.29 22.14 5.24
CA PRO A 44 -20.27 23.13 5.58
C PRO A 44 -18.88 22.69 5.15
N PRO A 45 -17.89 23.61 5.07
CA PRO A 45 -16.50 23.24 4.78
C PRO A 45 -16.02 22.13 5.72
N ALA A 46 -15.62 21.00 5.14
CA ALA A 46 -15.15 19.86 5.88
C ALA A 46 -13.63 19.95 6.11
N THR A 47 -13.16 19.48 7.26
CA THR A 47 -11.75 19.30 7.57
C THR A 47 -11.41 17.81 7.56
N PHE A 48 -10.20 17.49 7.16
CA PHE A 48 -9.71 16.12 7.13
C PHE A 48 -8.60 15.91 8.17
N ASP A 49 -8.72 14.83 8.93
CA ASP A 49 -7.78 14.43 9.98
C ASP A 49 -7.17 13.06 9.62
N TRP A 50 -5.91 13.09 9.19
CA TRP A 50 -5.17 11.90 8.80
C TRP A 50 -4.89 10.96 9.97
N GLU A 51 -4.49 11.48 11.12
CA GLU A 51 -4.15 10.67 12.29
C GLU A 51 -5.38 9.89 12.77
N LYS A 52 -6.54 10.53 12.77
CA LYS A 52 -7.81 9.89 13.09
C LYS A 52 -8.17 8.78 12.10
N LEU A 53 -7.97 9.01 10.79
CA LEU A 53 -8.21 8.00 9.77
C LEU A 53 -7.28 6.80 9.95
N VAL A 54 -5.97 7.04 10.15
CA VAL A 54 -4.98 5.97 10.37
C VAL A 54 -5.30 5.19 11.63
N ALA A 55 -5.63 5.86 12.73
CA ALA A 55 -6.01 5.20 13.98
C ALA A 55 -7.25 4.31 13.81
N ALA A 56 -8.31 4.81 13.16
CA ALA A 56 -9.53 4.04 12.90
C ALA A 56 -9.25 2.82 11.98
N LYS A 57 -8.46 3.03 10.92
CA LYS A 57 -8.00 1.94 10.04
C LYS A 57 -7.22 0.89 10.85
N ASN A 58 -6.26 1.28 11.68
CA ASN A 58 -5.45 0.36 12.47
C ASN A 58 -6.29 -0.43 13.49
N ALA A 59 -7.29 0.19 14.11
CA ALA A 59 -8.23 -0.48 14.98
C ALA A 59 -9.01 -1.58 14.23
N GLU A 60 -9.50 -1.29 13.02
CA GLU A 60 -10.21 -2.28 12.21
C GLU A 60 -9.31 -3.43 11.75
N ILE A 61 -8.06 -3.15 11.34
CA ILE A 61 -7.09 -4.19 10.98
C ILE A 61 -6.79 -5.10 12.18
N THR A 62 -6.61 -4.53 13.37
CA THR A 62 -6.38 -5.31 14.60
C THR A 62 -7.59 -6.18 14.95
N ARG A 63 -8.81 -5.66 14.79
CA ARG A 63 -10.04 -6.44 14.98
C ARG A 63 -10.11 -7.63 14.01
N LEU A 64 -9.79 -7.40 12.75
CA LEU A 64 -9.79 -8.46 11.72
C LEU A 64 -8.71 -9.50 11.99
N GLU A 65 -7.51 -9.12 12.36
CA GLU A 65 -6.45 -10.06 12.75
C GLU A 65 -6.89 -10.96 13.90
N GLY A 66 -7.55 -10.38 14.92
CA GLY A 66 -8.14 -11.15 16.01
C GLY A 66 -9.19 -12.16 15.53
N ALA A 67 -10.04 -11.76 14.58
CA ALA A 67 -11.04 -12.65 13.99
C ALA A 67 -10.39 -13.80 13.18
N TYR A 68 -9.34 -13.52 12.39
CA TYR A 68 -8.58 -14.55 11.67
C TYR A 68 -7.91 -15.52 12.63
N SER A 69 -7.28 -15.00 13.69
CA SER A 69 -6.65 -15.82 14.73
C SER A 69 -7.66 -16.74 15.42
N ALA A 70 -8.82 -16.20 15.81
CA ALA A 70 -9.89 -16.98 16.43
C ALA A 70 -10.45 -18.07 15.50
N ASN A 71 -10.56 -17.78 14.20
CA ASN A 71 -10.99 -18.78 13.21
C ASN A 71 -9.96 -19.91 13.05
N LEU A 72 -8.67 -19.62 13.08
CA LEU A 72 -7.62 -20.63 13.06
C LEU A 72 -7.68 -21.52 14.31
N ASP A 73 -7.84 -20.91 15.49
CA ASP A 73 -7.96 -21.64 16.76
C ASP A 73 -9.21 -22.54 16.77
N LYS A 74 -10.35 -22.02 16.31
CA LYS A 74 -11.61 -22.79 16.19
C LYS A 74 -11.48 -23.96 15.22
N ALA A 75 -10.68 -23.82 14.17
CA ALA A 75 -10.37 -24.88 13.22
C ALA A 75 -9.31 -25.88 13.71
N GLY A 76 -8.79 -25.71 14.92
CA GLY A 76 -7.73 -26.57 15.48
C GLY A 76 -6.36 -26.39 14.81
N VAL A 77 -6.12 -25.26 14.14
CA VAL A 77 -4.85 -25.00 13.46
C VAL A 77 -3.82 -24.50 14.48
N LYS A 78 -2.76 -25.26 14.69
CA LYS A 78 -1.65 -24.84 15.52
C LYS A 78 -0.93 -23.64 14.88
N ARG A 79 -0.85 -22.53 15.60
CA ARG A 79 -0.15 -21.31 15.16
C ARG A 79 1.27 -21.26 15.71
N PHE A 80 2.21 -20.86 14.88
CA PHE A 80 3.59 -20.61 15.24
C PHE A 80 3.94 -19.17 14.85
N ALA A 81 4.17 -18.31 15.83
CA ALA A 81 4.58 -16.93 15.59
C ALA A 81 6.08 -16.89 15.29
N GLY A 82 6.46 -17.00 14.01
CA GLY A 82 7.86 -17.04 13.62
C GLY A 82 8.07 -17.42 12.15
N HIS A 83 9.35 -17.30 11.74
CA HIS A 83 9.78 -17.62 10.40
C HIS A 83 10.15 -19.09 10.28
N ALA A 84 9.55 -19.77 9.30
CA ALA A 84 9.84 -21.18 9.00
C ALA A 84 10.92 -21.30 7.95
N ARG A 85 11.79 -22.31 8.10
CA ARG A 85 12.78 -22.74 7.10
C ARG A 85 12.86 -24.25 7.02
N PHE A 86 13.15 -24.77 5.86
CA PHE A 86 13.33 -26.20 5.66
C PHE A 86 14.63 -26.71 6.29
N LEU A 87 14.54 -27.84 6.97
CA LEU A 87 15.68 -28.67 7.42
C LEU A 87 15.83 -29.93 6.57
N GLY A 88 14.81 -30.24 5.80
CA GLY A 88 14.70 -31.38 4.91
C GLY A 88 13.30 -31.44 4.31
N PRO A 89 12.98 -32.43 3.45
CA PRO A 89 11.72 -32.47 2.70
C PRO A 89 10.46 -32.35 3.58
N ASN A 90 10.48 -32.94 4.76
CA ASN A 90 9.32 -33.02 5.67
C ASN A 90 9.60 -32.44 7.06
N ARG A 91 10.69 -31.69 7.21
CA ARG A 91 11.10 -31.08 8.49
C ARG A 91 11.35 -29.60 8.31
N LEU A 92 10.80 -28.83 9.23
CA LEU A 92 10.98 -27.37 9.30
C LEU A 92 11.49 -26.97 10.68
N ALA A 93 12.33 -25.95 10.71
CA ALA A 93 12.60 -25.16 11.90
C ALA A 93 11.77 -23.90 11.82
N ILE A 94 11.19 -23.49 12.96
CA ILE A 94 10.44 -22.24 13.10
C ILE A 94 11.12 -21.46 14.21
N ASP A 95 11.68 -20.30 13.87
CA ASP A 95 12.33 -19.42 14.83
C ASP A 95 11.25 -18.51 15.43
N THR A 96 10.86 -18.78 16.68
CA THR A 96 9.84 -18.03 17.45
C THR A 96 10.50 -17.21 18.56
N PRO A 97 9.81 -16.23 19.16
CA PRO A 97 10.33 -15.47 20.30
C PRO A 97 10.72 -16.34 21.51
N GLU A 98 10.04 -17.48 21.67
CA GLU A 98 10.30 -18.44 22.78
C GLU A 98 11.45 -19.41 22.48
N GLY A 99 12.00 -19.35 21.26
CA GLY A 99 13.08 -20.20 20.79
C GLY A 99 12.71 -20.98 19.54
N ARG A 100 13.69 -21.71 19.05
CA ARG A 100 13.56 -22.54 17.83
C ARG A 100 12.73 -23.77 18.13
N GLN A 101 11.70 -24.00 17.32
CA GLN A 101 10.88 -25.22 17.32
C GLN A 101 11.12 -26.01 16.03
N GLU A 102 11.20 -27.33 16.14
CA GLU A 102 11.25 -28.22 14.98
C GLU A 102 9.92 -28.94 14.82
N VAL A 103 9.40 -28.95 13.60
CA VAL A 103 8.14 -29.60 13.25
C VAL A 103 8.33 -30.50 12.05
N ALA A 104 7.58 -31.60 12.03
CA ALA A 104 7.47 -32.48 10.89
C ALA A 104 6.09 -32.33 10.24
N ALA A 105 6.05 -32.33 8.91
CA ALA A 105 4.81 -32.26 8.13
C ALA A 105 4.91 -33.22 6.94
N LYS A 106 3.81 -33.91 6.63
CA LYS A 106 3.72 -34.75 5.44
C LYS A 106 3.76 -33.94 4.16
N GLU A 107 3.06 -32.81 4.19
CA GLU A 107 2.96 -31.86 3.08
C GLU A 107 3.20 -30.44 3.62
N VAL A 108 3.84 -29.61 2.81
CA VAL A 108 4.14 -28.21 3.16
C VAL A 108 3.69 -27.32 2.02
N LEU A 109 2.77 -26.40 2.33
CA LEU A 109 2.38 -25.31 1.42
C LEU A 109 3.27 -24.10 1.68
N ILE A 110 4.01 -23.68 0.66
CA ILE A 110 4.79 -22.42 0.69
C ILE A 110 3.89 -21.29 0.23
N ALA A 111 3.47 -20.45 1.15
CA ALA A 111 2.57 -19.34 0.91
C ALA A 111 3.12 -18.05 1.56
N THR A 112 4.39 -17.75 1.33
CA THR A 112 5.16 -16.71 2.00
C THR A 112 4.83 -15.28 1.52
N GLY A 113 3.99 -15.13 0.48
CA GLY A 113 3.65 -13.84 -0.08
C GLY A 113 4.76 -13.23 -0.92
N GLY A 114 4.77 -11.90 -1.02
CA GLY A 114 5.77 -11.12 -1.75
C GLY A 114 6.14 -9.85 -1.03
N GLU A 115 7.26 -9.27 -1.41
CA GLU A 115 7.74 -8.00 -0.90
C GLU A 115 7.87 -6.97 -2.02
N PRO A 116 7.67 -5.66 -1.72
CA PRO A 116 7.98 -4.60 -2.66
C PRO A 116 9.48 -4.59 -2.97
N VAL A 117 9.82 -4.51 -4.26
CA VAL A 117 11.21 -4.39 -4.70
C VAL A 117 11.57 -2.92 -4.81
N MET A 118 12.60 -2.50 -4.07
CA MET A 118 13.19 -1.18 -4.19
C MET A 118 14.40 -1.26 -5.13
N PRO A 119 14.59 -0.28 -6.05
CA PRO A 119 15.72 -0.28 -6.98
C PRO A 119 17.01 0.05 -6.23
N GLU A 120 17.84 -0.97 -5.96
CA GLU A 120 19.07 -0.84 -5.15
C GLU A 120 20.11 0.09 -5.76
N ASP A 121 20.10 0.26 -7.08
CA ASP A 121 21.01 1.10 -7.86
C ASP A 121 20.55 2.57 -7.99
N LEU A 122 19.39 2.93 -7.44
CA LEU A 122 18.88 4.31 -7.48
C LEU A 122 19.51 5.15 -6.37
N PRO A 123 20.33 6.16 -6.71
CA PRO A 123 20.90 7.07 -5.70
C PRO A 123 19.79 7.76 -4.89
N GLY A 124 19.84 7.66 -3.57
CA GLY A 124 18.87 8.24 -2.66
C GLY A 124 17.62 7.40 -2.44
N VAL A 125 17.61 6.12 -2.85
CA VAL A 125 16.44 5.22 -2.69
C VAL A 125 15.99 5.09 -1.24
N GLU A 126 16.87 5.25 -0.28
CA GLU A 126 16.60 5.26 1.16
C GLU A 126 15.67 6.40 1.62
N LEU A 127 15.46 7.41 0.76
CA LEU A 127 14.49 8.49 0.98
C LEU A 127 13.07 8.13 0.56
N ALA A 128 12.92 7.04 -0.20
CA ALA A 128 11.62 6.55 -0.63
C ALA A 128 11.03 5.55 0.37
N ILE A 129 9.74 5.37 0.30
CA ILE A 129 9.02 4.34 1.02
C ILE A 129 8.34 3.39 0.04
N SER A 130 8.04 2.19 0.48
CA SER A 130 7.27 1.24 -0.30
C SER A 130 5.76 1.33 -0.02
N SER A 131 4.97 0.48 -0.68
CA SER A 131 3.54 0.35 -0.40
C SER A 131 3.24 -0.18 1.01
N ASN A 132 4.23 -0.71 1.73
CA ASN A 132 4.04 -1.18 3.09
C ASN A 132 3.92 -0.02 4.09
N GLU A 133 4.87 0.93 4.01
CA GLU A 133 4.96 2.06 4.94
C GLU A 133 3.90 3.12 4.70
N VAL A 134 3.37 3.20 3.47
CA VAL A 134 2.39 4.23 3.06
C VAL A 134 1.10 4.19 3.88
N PHE A 135 0.74 3.02 4.42
CA PHE A 135 -0.48 2.87 5.23
C PHE A 135 -0.38 3.53 6.62
N ASP A 136 0.83 3.78 7.10
CA ASP A 136 1.11 4.25 8.46
C ASP A 136 2.01 5.50 8.45
N LEU A 137 1.87 6.34 7.42
CA LEU A 137 2.57 7.63 7.37
C LEU A 137 2.27 8.46 8.62
N PRO A 138 3.28 8.99 9.30
CA PRO A 138 3.10 9.75 10.55
C PRO A 138 2.35 11.07 10.33
N ALA A 139 2.37 11.61 9.12
CA ALA A 139 1.66 12.84 8.76
C ALA A 139 1.15 12.75 7.32
N PHE A 140 0.06 13.45 7.04
CA PHE A 140 -0.49 13.53 5.68
C PHE A 140 0.43 14.37 4.78
N PRO A 141 0.93 13.83 3.66
CA PRO A 141 1.82 14.56 2.77
C PRO A 141 1.02 15.57 1.94
N LYS A 142 1.41 16.85 1.97
CA LYS A 142 0.82 17.87 1.09
C LYS A 142 1.16 17.63 -0.39
N ARG A 143 2.30 17.01 -0.66
CA ARG A 143 2.80 16.63 -1.99
C ARG A 143 3.35 15.21 -1.91
N ILE A 144 3.04 14.39 -2.89
CA ILE A 144 3.53 13.01 -2.97
C ILE A 144 3.83 12.65 -4.42
N ALA A 145 4.95 11.97 -4.62
CA ALA A 145 5.26 11.31 -5.88
C ALA A 145 5.02 9.80 -5.73
N VAL A 146 4.24 9.24 -6.63
CA VAL A 146 3.94 7.80 -6.70
C VAL A 146 4.66 7.22 -7.90
N VAL A 147 5.60 6.31 -7.66
CA VAL A 147 6.39 5.67 -8.70
C VAL A 147 5.85 4.30 -9.02
N GLY A 148 5.41 4.12 -10.25
CA GLY A 148 4.81 2.89 -10.75
C GLY A 148 3.46 3.12 -11.40
N GLY A 149 3.15 2.31 -12.41
CA GLY A 149 1.89 2.32 -13.15
C GLY A 149 1.08 1.05 -12.96
N GLY A 150 1.41 0.22 -11.98
CA GLY A 150 0.59 -0.92 -11.57
C GLY A 150 -0.63 -0.48 -10.77
N TYR A 151 -1.57 -1.41 -10.52
CA TYR A 151 -2.81 -1.09 -9.81
C TYR A 151 -2.57 -0.47 -8.42
N ILE A 152 -1.53 -0.87 -7.70
CA ILE A 152 -1.17 -0.29 -6.39
C ILE A 152 -0.83 1.19 -6.53
N GLY A 153 0.06 1.54 -7.49
CA GLY A 153 0.45 2.94 -7.72
C GLY A 153 -0.74 3.80 -8.15
N VAL A 154 -1.56 3.30 -9.07
CA VAL A 154 -2.77 4.00 -9.54
C VAL A 154 -3.74 4.24 -8.38
N GLU A 155 -4.00 3.22 -7.55
CA GLU A 155 -4.88 3.36 -6.40
C GLU A 155 -4.38 4.38 -5.38
N PHE A 156 -3.09 4.35 -5.02
CA PHE A 156 -2.54 5.35 -4.09
C PHE A 156 -2.51 6.76 -4.67
N ALA A 157 -2.22 6.92 -5.95
CA ALA A 157 -2.31 8.22 -6.61
C ALA A 157 -3.72 8.81 -6.47
N GLY A 158 -4.76 8.02 -6.74
CA GLY A 158 -6.16 8.42 -6.57
C GLY A 158 -6.54 8.69 -5.12
N ILE A 159 -6.09 7.86 -4.17
CA ILE A 159 -6.37 8.03 -2.74
C ILE A 159 -5.79 9.35 -2.23
N PHE A 160 -4.49 9.57 -2.41
CA PHE A 160 -3.84 10.79 -1.89
C PHE A 160 -4.38 12.05 -2.55
N HIS A 161 -4.68 11.99 -3.86
CA HIS A 161 -5.33 13.10 -4.54
C HIS A 161 -6.71 13.37 -3.97
N GLY A 162 -7.56 12.35 -3.79
CA GLY A 162 -8.90 12.50 -3.23
C GLY A 162 -8.91 13.00 -1.78
N LEU A 163 -7.84 12.75 -1.02
CA LEU A 163 -7.63 13.30 0.33
C LEU A 163 -7.03 14.72 0.33
N GLY A 164 -6.69 15.29 -0.84
CA GLY A 164 -6.24 16.67 -0.99
C GLY A 164 -4.73 16.87 -1.16
N ALA A 165 -3.94 15.83 -1.37
CA ALA A 165 -2.52 15.96 -1.71
C ALA A 165 -2.34 16.36 -3.19
N LYS A 166 -1.28 17.14 -3.48
CA LYS A 166 -0.79 17.30 -4.85
C LYS A 166 0.01 16.06 -5.24
N VAL A 167 -0.47 15.33 -6.24
CA VAL A 167 0.09 14.04 -6.65
C VAL A 167 0.80 14.16 -7.99
N THR A 168 2.01 13.60 -8.06
CA THR A 168 2.70 13.31 -9.32
C THR A 168 2.86 11.79 -9.44
N GLN A 169 2.34 11.18 -10.50
CA GLN A 169 2.55 9.76 -10.78
C GLN A 169 3.57 9.59 -11.89
N ILE A 170 4.63 8.81 -11.62
CA ILE A 170 5.76 8.60 -12.53
C ILE A 170 5.74 7.15 -13.01
N HIS A 171 5.76 6.94 -14.33
CA HIS A 171 5.75 5.60 -14.90
C HIS A 171 6.66 5.47 -16.12
N ARG A 172 7.44 4.38 -16.17
CA ARG A 172 8.39 4.10 -17.26
C ARG A 172 7.74 3.81 -18.63
N GLY A 173 6.49 3.32 -18.62
CA GLY A 173 5.78 2.97 -19.83
C GLY A 173 4.83 4.06 -20.33
N PRO A 174 4.28 3.89 -21.55
CA PRO A 174 3.32 4.83 -22.11
C PRO A 174 1.94 4.76 -21.47
N ARG A 175 1.61 3.65 -20.77
CA ARG A 175 0.33 3.39 -20.12
C ARG A 175 0.50 2.78 -18.75
N VAL A 176 -0.39 3.13 -17.85
CA VAL A 176 -0.55 2.43 -16.55
C VAL A 176 -1.28 1.09 -16.75
N LEU A 177 -1.37 0.28 -15.69
CA LEU A 177 -2.17 -0.95 -15.67
C LEU A 177 -1.82 -1.96 -16.78
N ARG A 178 -0.53 -2.24 -16.97
CA ARG A 178 -0.08 -3.25 -17.93
C ARG A 178 -0.81 -4.57 -17.73
N GLY A 179 -1.40 -5.11 -18.81
CA GLY A 179 -2.17 -6.36 -18.78
C GLY A 179 -3.67 -6.18 -18.52
N PHE A 180 -4.12 -4.96 -18.26
CA PHE A 180 -5.54 -4.61 -18.22
C PHE A 180 -6.01 -4.14 -19.62
N ASP A 181 -7.32 -3.98 -19.76
CA ASP A 181 -7.92 -3.42 -20.97
C ASP A 181 -7.36 -2.03 -21.26
N VAL A 182 -6.98 -1.79 -22.53
CA VAL A 182 -6.30 -0.56 -22.97
C VAL A 182 -7.20 0.66 -22.83
N GLN A 183 -8.47 0.54 -23.22
CA GLN A 183 -9.41 1.67 -23.17
C GLN A 183 -9.65 2.10 -21.71
N MET A 184 -9.76 1.13 -20.81
CA MET A 184 -9.92 1.41 -19.38
C MET A 184 -8.66 2.06 -18.77
N ALA A 185 -7.47 1.61 -19.17
CA ALA A 185 -6.21 2.19 -18.72
C ALA A 185 -6.02 3.62 -19.23
N ASP A 186 -6.33 3.89 -20.50
CA ASP A 186 -6.25 5.21 -21.10
C ASP A 186 -7.28 6.18 -20.46
N LEU A 187 -8.52 5.72 -20.22
CA LEU A 187 -9.54 6.51 -19.53
C LEU A 187 -9.12 6.92 -18.09
N ILE A 188 -8.42 6.03 -17.38
CA ILE A 188 -7.90 6.36 -16.05
C ILE A 188 -6.84 7.47 -16.14
N VAL A 189 -5.92 7.39 -17.12
CA VAL A 189 -4.88 8.42 -17.31
C VAL A 189 -5.51 9.77 -17.65
N GLU A 190 -6.48 9.81 -18.55
CA GLU A 190 -7.23 11.02 -18.89
C GLU A 190 -7.95 11.59 -17.67
N THR A 191 -8.73 10.75 -16.97
CA THR A 191 -9.46 11.16 -15.76
C THR A 191 -8.53 11.70 -14.69
N TYR A 192 -7.33 11.12 -14.51
CA TYR A 192 -6.38 11.57 -13.52
C TYR A 192 -5.78 12.93 -13.89
N ARG A 193 -5.47 13.15 -15.16
CA ARG A 193 -5.01 14.45 -15.68
C ARG A 193 -6.07 15.53 -15.50
N ASP A 194 -7.31 15.22 -15.86
CA ASP A 194 -8.45 16.14 -15.72
C ASP A 194 -8.69 16.55 -14.26
N LYS A 195 -8.46 15.62 -13.33
CA LYS A 195 -8.51 15.89 -11.89
C LYS A 195 -7.28 16.63 -11.35
N GLY A 196 -6.22 16.80 -12.13
CA GLY A 196 -5.02 17.55 -11.73
C GLY A 196 -3.89 16.68 -11.16
N ILE A 197 -3.92 15.36 -11.34
CA ILE A 197 -2.77 14.50 -11.06
C ILE A 197 -1.74 14.68 -12.18
N ASP A 198 -0.50 15.02 -11.84
CA ASP A 198 0.59 15.15 -12.80
C ASP A 198 1.09 13.76 -13.23
N MET A 199 0.69 13.32 -14.43
CA MET A 199 1.01 11.99 -14.98
C MET A 199 2.26 12.05 -15.85
N ARG A 200 3.43 11.66 -15.27
CA ARG A 200 4.73 11.59 -15.94
C ARG A 200 4.95 10.20 -16.52
N MET A 201 4.67 10.07 -17.80
CA MET A 201 4.78 8.80 -18.54
C MET A 201 6.11 8.73 -19.31
N ASN A 202 6.54 7.49 -19.67
CA ASN A 202 7.77 7.22 -20.43
C ASN A 202 9.05 7.75 -19.75
N THR A 203 9.06 7.87 -18.44
CA THR A 203 10.22 8.34 -17.68
C THR A 203 10.42 7.54 -16.40
N THR A 204 11.62 7.60 -15.87
CA THR A 204 12.01 6.90 -14.63
C THR A 204 12.81 7.84 -13.73
N LEU A 205 12.98 7.41 -12.47
CA LEU A 205 13.83 8.13 -11.52
C LEU A 205 15.29 7.98 -11.91
N LYS A 206 16.04 9.07 -11.83
CA LYS A 206 17.50 9.11 -11.97
C LYS A 206 18.18 9.20 -10.60
N ARG A 207 17.64 10.00 -9.68
CA ARG A 207 18.10 10.14 -8.30
C ARG A 207 17.08 10.84 -7.42
N LEU A 208 17.23 10.63 -6.12
CA LEU A 208 16.50 11.34 -5.07
C LEU A 208 17.50 12.09 -4.19
N ASP A 209 17.18 13.33 -3.83
CA ASP A 209 18.01 14.16 -2.97
C ASP A 209 17.16 14.80 -1.87
N ARG A 210 17.67 14.79 -0.63
CA ARG A 210 17.02 15.53 0.46
C ARG A 210 17.33 17.01 0.32
N HIS A 211 16.29 17.82 0.24
CA HIS A 211 16.40 19.27 0.23
C HIS A 211 16.51 19.84 1.65
N PRO A 212 17.14 21.02 1.87
CA PRO A 212 17.27 21.64 3.20
C PRO A 212 15.94 21.89 3.94
N ASP A 213 14.83 22.08 3.22
CA ASP A 213 13.48 22.25 3.79
C ASP A 213 12.82 20.92 4.20
N GLY A 214 13.55 19.80 4.10
CA GLY A 214 13.08 18.46 4.41
C GLY A 214 12.31 17.77 3.26
N SER A 215 12.02 18.48 2.16
CA SER A 215 11.43 17.86 0.98
C SER A 215 12.41 16.96 0.24
N ILE A 216 11.87 16.10 -0.63
CA ILE A 216 12.69 15.23 -1.50
C ILE A 216 12.62 15.81 -2.92
N ARG A 217 13.78 16.13 -3.46
CA ARG A 217 13.93 16.47 -4.88
C ARG A 217 14.06 15.18 -5.68
N ILE A 218 13.24 15.06 -6.69
CA ILE A 218 13.26 13.94 -7.63
C ILE A 218 13.83 14.45 -8.96
N THR A 219 14.87 13.82 -9.44
CA THR A 219 15.42 14.06 -10.78
C THR A 219 15.01 12.89 -11.67
N LEU A 220 14.44 13.18 -12.83
CA LEU A 220 14.03 12.17 -13.81
C LEU A 220 15.09 12.00 -14.91
N HIS A 221 15.01 10.89 -15.64
CA HIS A 221 15.95 10.64 -16.76
C HIS A 221 15.72 11.55 -17.96
N ASP A 222 14.55 12.18 -18.09
CA ASP A 222 14.26 13.18 -19.13
C ASP A 222 14.80 14.58 -18.79
N GLY A 223 15.46 14.73 -17.62
CA GLY A 223 16.06 15.97 -17.17
C GLY A 223 15.14 16.89 -16.37
N SER A 224 13.89 16.53 -16.14
CA SER A 224 12.93 17.27 -15.32
C SER A 224 13.00 16.90 -13.83
#